data_49ec26e4736c4d96c6b56480bbf8f780
#
_entry.id   49ec26e4736c4d96c6b56480bbf8f780
#
_cell.length_a   1.000
_cell.length_b   1.000
_cell.length_c   1.000
_cell.angle_alpha   90.00
_cell.angle_beta   90.00
_cell.angle_gamma   90.00
#
_symmetry.space_group_name_H-M   'P 1'
#
loop_
_entity.id
_entity.type
_entity.pdbx_description
1 polymer ?
#
loop_
_entity_poly.entity_id
_entity_poly.type
_entity_poly.pdbx_seq_one_letter_code
_entity_poly.pdbx_strand_id
1 'polypeptide(L)'
;MEGRSAKKPGRNEPCPCGSGKKYKRCHLPTERAASETRFLPPPEPFLEDGGVLTGRPFIDALHQGYRFRAVGGRLYYGPVDESFHEFVLRLLREHLTHEWIRSELDKEAPDRHILVNWFLEKDDLFAEQAEDHGEGVRSVAMTGNVKSLLGLGYDVYSLMHTGKILPKLINRLKHHDQFQGARYEMAVAAIVARCGMKLDWLNADDKHCEFVATEKRLGMTMAFEAKSHHRPGILHQPGTPQAFEEMKVKLGDHVRRAIEQAPIDMPFLVFNDLNLPVGLADDDWIAKVEDSIQKSKIMDESERFSLIFATNFSWHFAGPNPPEGSVLLIESAGPKHPVPKELATRLALACSQYGSVPPKIEELGLSPQDFEPDSS
;
A
#
# COMPACT_ATOMS: atom_id res chain seq x y z
N MET A 1 -11.23 32.36 40.82
CA MET A 1 -10.59 31.27 41.56
C MET A 1 -9.77 30.52 40.52
N GLU A 2 -8.48 30.77 40.46
CA GLU A 2 -7.53 30.12 39.55
C GLU A 2 -7.28 28.68 40.00
N GLY A 3 -7.67 27.72 39.16
CA GLY A 3 -7.36 26.30 39.41
C GLY A 3 -5.88 26.03 39.30
N ARG A 4 -5.24 25.80 40.45
CA ARG A 4 -3.84 25.33 40.52
C ARG A 4 -3.77 23.97 39.78
N SER A 5 -3.12 23.92 38.62
CA SER A 5 -2.70 22.69 37.97
C SER A 5 -1.83 21.88 38.98
N ALA A 6 -2.33 20.70 39.35
CA ALA A 6 -1.59 19.81 40.26
C ALA A 6 -0.30 19.35 39.58
N LYS A 7 0.84 19.63 40.19
CA LYS A 7 2.17 19.25 39.68
C LYS A 7 2.25 17.72 39.61
N LYS A 8 2.56 17.17 38.43
CA LYS A 8 2.72 15.71 38.27
C LYS A 8 3.77 15.17 39.25
N PRO A 9 3.49 14.03 39.89
CA PRO A 9 4.44 13.43 40.84
C PRO A 9 5.71 12.97 40.16
N GLY A 10 6.82 13.07 40.82
CA GLY A 10 8.11 12.57 40.34
C GLY A 10 8.11 11.04 40.23
N ARG A 11 8.85 10.50 39.26
CA ARG A 11 8.92 9.07 38.93
C ARG A 11 9.13 8.14 40.10
N ASN A 12 9.89 8.57 41.11
CA ASN A 12 10.24 7.80 42.34
C ASN A 12 9.38 8.16 43.57
N GLU A 13 8.48 9.12 43.46
CA GLU A 13 7.58 9.52 44.54
C GLU A 13 6.46 8.49 44.77
N PRO A 14 5.85 8.46 45.96
CA PRO A 14 4.69 7.62 46.24
C PRO A 14 3.55 7.95 45.29
N CYS A 15 2.83 6.94 44.83
CA CYS A 15 1.72 7.14 43.92
C CYS A 15 0.54 7.82 44.63
N PRO A 16 -0.04 8.89 44.04
CA PRO A 16 -1.18 9.61 44.66
C PRO A 16 -2.43 8.75 44.87
N CYS A 17 -2.52 7.56 44.23
CA CYS A 17 -3.68 6.65 44.37
C CYS A 17 -3.72 5.93 45.74
N GLY A 18 -2.76 6.14 46.61
CA GLY A 18 -2.70 5.50 47.94
C GLY A 18 -2.23 4.02 47.94
N SER A 19 -1.78 3.48 46.79
CA SER A 19 -1.35 2.07 46.69
C SER A 19 -0.03 1.73 47.42
N GLY A 20 0.66 2.71 48.00
CA GLY A 20 1.97 2.53 48.63
C GLY A 20 3.13 2.25 47.66
N LYS A 21 2.85 2.11 46.34
CA LYS A 21 3.86 1.85 45.30
C LYS A 21 4.44 3.17 44.80
N LYS A 22 5.68 3.15 44.30
CA LYS A 22 6.28 4.30 43.60
C LYS A 22 5.48 4.57 42.31
N TYR A 23 5.31 5.84 41.94
CA TYR A 23 4.53 6.27 40.76
C TYR A 23 4.95 5.53 39.48
N LYS A 24 6.25 5.33 39.25
CA LYS A 24 6.78 4.56 38.10
C LYS A 24 6.36 3.09 38.04
N ARG A 25 5.88 2.50 39.13
CA ARG A 25 5.43 1.10 39.23
C ARG A 25 3.93 0.97 39.41
N CYS A 26 3.20 2.06 39.38
CA CYS A 26 1.76 2.07 39.60
C CYS A 26 1.01 2.72 38.42
N HIS A 27 1.03 4.03 38.30
CA HIS A 27 0.26 4.75 37.29
C HIS A 27 1.08 5.23 36.08
N LEU A 28 2.39 5.40 36.21
CA LEU A 28 3.22 5.84 35.10
C LEU A 28 3.17 4.87 33.88
N PRO A 29 3.12 3.55 34.05
CA PRO A 29 2.90 2.65 32.90
C PRO A 29 1.54 2.81 32.23
N THR A 30 0.48 2.99 33.05
CA THR A 30 -0.90 3.13 32.56
C THR A 30 -1.12 4.49 31.87
N GLU A 31 -0.55 5.57 32.41
CA GLU A 31 -0.59 6.88 31.75
C GLU A 31 0.23 6.91 30.46
N ARG A 32 1.36 6.22 30.40
CA ARG A 32 2.14 6.06 29.17
C ARG A 32 1.38 5.24 28.13
N ALA A 33 0.81 4.11 28.51
CA ALA A 33 0.00 3.28 27.62
C ALA A 33 -1.23 4.04 27.07
N ALA A 34 -1.82 4.92 27.88
CA ALA A 34 -2.98 5.72 27.47
C ALA A 34 -2.62 6.92 26.56
N SER A 35 -1.34 7.37 26.57
CA SER A 35 -0.90 8.53 25.79
C SER A 35 -0.18 8.18 24.48
N GLU A 36 0.18 6.91 24.25
CA GLU A 36 1.28 6.59 23.34
C GLU A 36 0.88 5.89 22.04
N THR A 37 -0.34 5.34 21.88
CA THR A 37 -0.68 4.69 20.60
C THR A 37 -2.19 4.65 20.40
N ARG A 38 -2.68 5.33 19.42
CA ARG A 38 -4.07 5.21 18.99
C ARG A 38 -4.11 4.26 17.80
N PHE A 39 -4.43 3.00 18.06
CA PHE A 39 -4.80 2.06 17.02
C PHE A 39 -6.21 2.43 16.55
N LEU A 40 -6.32 2.87 15.31
CA LEU A 40 -7.62 3.08 14.69
C LEU A 40 -7.94 1.81 13.89
N PRO A 41 -9.10 1.19 14.10
CA PRO A 41 -9.59 0.18 13.17
C PRO A 41 -9.65 0.80 11.77
N PRO A 42 -9.55 0.00 10.70
CA PRO A 42 -9.76 0.50 9.36
C PRO A 42 -11.08 1.27 9.33
N PRO A 43 -11.11 2.46 8.72
CA PRO A 43 -12.34 3.24 8.67
C PRO A 43 -13.43 2.42 7.98
N GLU A 44 -14.63 2.40 8.56
CA GLU A 44 -15.80 1.91 7.84
C GLU A 44 -15.91 2.67 6.51
N PRO A 45 -16.28 2.00 5.41
CA PRO A 45 -16.35 2.63 4.11
C PRO A 45 -17.39 3.76 4.15
N PHE A 46 -16.95 4.98 4.30
CA PHE A 46 -17.78 6.17 4.11
C PHE A 46 -17.95 6.36 2.60
N LEU A 47 -19.02 5.77 2.07
CA LEU A 47 -19.50 6.03 0.72
C LEU A 47 -20.72 6.96 0.81
N GLU A 48 -20.53 8.23 1.16
CA GLU A 48 -21.62 9.20 0.93
C GLU A 48 -21.72 9.63 -0.54
N ASP A 49 -20.68 9.46 -1.34
CA ASP A 49 -20.72 9.71 -2.79
C ASP A 49 -19.87 8.69 -3.53
N GLY A 50 -20.26 7.49 -3.72
CA GLY A 50 -19.75 6.42 -4.60
C GLY A 50 -18.44 6.59 -5.38
N GLY A 51 -17.59 7.52 -5.01
CA GLY A 51 -16.39 7.92 -5.72
C GLY A 51 -15.19 7.08 -5.32
N VAL A 52 -14.75 6.21 -6.22
CA VAL A 52 -13.41 5.67 -6.21
C VAL A 52 -12.41 6.83 -6.26
N LEU A 53 -11.41 6.76 -5.39
CA LEU A 53 -10.32 7.71 -5.28
C LEU A 53 -9.45 7.75 -6.56
N THR A 54 -9.94 8.38 -7.62
CA THR A 54 -9.17 8.57 -8.85
C THR A 54 -8.94 10.06 -9.06
N GLY A 55 -7.68 10.45 -9.01
CA GLY A 55 -7.29 11.85 -9.18
C GLY A 55 -7.45 12.40 -10.60
N ARG A 56 -7.97 11.64 -11.56
CA ARG A 56 -8.18 12.06 -12.95
C ARG A 56 -9.31 11.30 -13.63
N PRO A 57 -10.04 11.97 -14.53
CA PRO A 57 -11.06 11.33 -15.35
C PRO A 57 -10.46 10.24 -16.22
N PHE A 58 -11.21 9.16 -16.31
CA PHE A 58 -10.87 8.02 -17.13
C PHE A 58 -11.58 8.13 -18.47
N ILE A 59 -10.87 7.90 -19.57
CA ILE A 59 -11.44 7.90 -20.90
C ILE A 59 -11.47 6.45 -21.42
N ASP A 60 -12.67 5.91 -21.56
CA ASP A 60 -12.97 4.64 -22.23
C ASP A 60 -14.09 4.88 -23.24
N ALA A 61 -13.86 4.55 -24.50
CA ALA A 61 -14.82 4.75 -25.57
C ALA A 61 -14.80 3.59 -26.55
N LEU A 62 -15.99 3.24 -27.07
CA LEU A 62 -16.14 2.27 -28.15
C LEU A 62 -16.32 2.99 -29.47
N HIS A 63 -15.51 2.64 -30.49
CA HIS A 63 -15.62 3.19 -31.81
C HIS A 63 -15.20 2.18 -32.87
N GLN A 64 -16.04 1.95 -33.89
CA GLN A 64 -15.78 1.07 -35.03
C GLN A 64 -15.29 -0.34 -34.64
N GLY A 65 -15.85 -0.95 -33.60
CA GLY A 65 -15.47 -2.30 -33.16
C GLY A 65 -14.18 -2.39 -32.36
N TYR A 66 -13.65 -1.25 -31.93
CA TYR A 66 -12.49 -1.17 -31.03
C TYR A 66 -12.84 -0.43 -29.73
N ARG A 67 -12.18 -0.80 -28.67
CA ARG A 67 -12.19 -0.09 -27.39
C ARG A 67 -10.98 0.81 -27.31
N PHE A 68 -11.20 2.10 -27.00
CA PHE A 68 -10.17 3.13 -26.86
C PHE A 68 -10.06 3.55 -25.40
N ARG A 69 -8.83 3.62 -24.86
CA ARG A 69 -8.54 4.06 -23.50
C ARG A 69 -7.40 5.05 -23.51
N ALA A 70 -7.54 6.17 -22.81
CA ALA A 70 -6.48 7.16 -22.66
C ALA A 70 -5.80 7.06 -21.30
N VAL A 71 -4.50 6.85 -21.27
CA VAL A 71 -3.69 6.73 -20.06
C VAL A 71 -2.37 7.48 -20.23
N GLY A 72 -2.03 8.35 -19.28
CA GLY A 72 -0.73 9.03 -19.28
C GLY A 72 -0.42 9.86 -20.53
N GLY A 73 -1.45 10.40 -21.18
CA GLY A 73 -1.31 11.16 -22.44
C GLY A 73 -1.14 10.28 -23.69
N ARG A 74 -1.30 8.96 -23.56
CA ARG A 74 -1.31 8.02 -24.68
C ARG A 74 -2.71 7.47 -24.91
N LEU A 75 -3.06 7.23 -26.18
CA LEU A 75 -4.28 6.55 -26.57
C LEU A 75 -3.95 5.08 -26.88
N TYR A 76 -4.61 4.19 -26.18
CA TYR A 76 -4.56 2.75 -26.38
C TYR A 76 -5.83 2.28 -27.06
N TYR A 77 -5.73 1.28 -27.92
CA TYR A 77 -6.89 0.60 -28.48
C TYR A 77 -6.72 -0.92 -28.40
N GLY A 78 -7.82 -1.62 -28.30
CA GLY A 78 -7.86 -3.08 -28.18
C GLY A 78 -9.18 -3.64 -28.66
N PRO A 79 -9.40 -4.95 -28.51
CA PRO A 79 -10.68 -5.60 -28.78
C PRO A 79 -11.82 -4.95 -27.98
N VAL A 80 -13.03 -5.00 -28.53
CA VAL A 80 -14.23 -4.40 -27.91
C VAL A 80 -14.56 -5.04 -26.57
N ASP A 81 -14.26 -6.31 -26.44
CA ASP A 81 -14.49 -7.16 -25.26
C ASP A 81 -13.33 -7.19 -24.26
N GLU A 82 -12.22 -6.47 -24.54
CA GLU A 82 -11.10 -6.39 -23.61
C GLU A 82 -11.58 -5.84 -22.25
N SER A 83 -11.52 -6.67 -21.21
CA SER A 83 -11.84 -6.26 -19.85
C SER A 83 -10.82 -5.23 -19.31
N PHE A 84 -11.16 -4.53 -18.22
CA PHE A 84 -10.18 -3.65 -17.58
C PHE A 84 -9.02 -4.43 -16.96
N HIS A 85 -9.28 -5.63 -16.44
CA HIS A 85 -8.25 -6.54 -15.92
C HIS A 85 -7.23 -6.91 -17.01
N GLU A 86 -7.68 -7.28 -18.20
CA GLU A 86 -6.78 -7.58 -19.33
C GLU A 86 -5.98 -6.36 -19.76
N PHE A 87 -6.61 -5.19 -19.77
CA PHE A 87 -5.94 -3.94 -20.11
C PHE A 87 -4.81 -3.60 -19.15
N VAL A 88 -5.02 -3.65 -17.83
CA VAL A 88 -3.94 -3.33 -16.87
C VAL A 88 -2.81 -4.37 -16.93
N LEU A 89 -3.13 -5.64 -17.20
CA LEU A 89 -2.11 -6.66 -17.42
C LEU A 89 -1.35 -6.46 -18.72
N ARG A 90 -2.00 -5.99 -19.78
CA ARG A 90 -1.34 -5.60 -21.03
C ARG A 90 -0.34 -4.45 -20.79
N LEU A 91 -0.74 -3.41 -20.07
CA LEU A 91 0.15 -2.31 -19.69
C LEU A 91 1.37 -2.81 -18.89
N LEU A 92 1.15 -3.70 -17.93
CA LEU A 92 2.26 -4.30 -17.17
C LEU A 92 3.22 -5.08 -18.10
N ARG A 93 2.70 -5.91 -19.03
CA ARG A 93 3.52 -6.65 -20.01
C ARG A 93 4.34 -5.71 -20.90
N GLU A 94 3.78 -4.61 -21.36
CA GLU A 94 4.49 -3.61 -22.17
C GLU A 94 5.69 -3.01 -21.40
N HIS A 95 5.53 -2.71 -20.11
CA HIS A 95 6.60 -2.16 -19.28
C HIS A 95 7.67 -3.21 -18.93
N LEU A 96 7.29 -4.48 -18.75
CA LEU A 96 8.25 -5.57 -18.55
C LEU A 96 9.03 -5.92 -19.81
N THR A 97 8.54 -5.58 -20.99
CA THR A 97 9.02 -5.87 -22.34
C THR A 97 8.89 -7.33 -22.77
N HIS A 98 8.55 -7.54 -24.01
CA HIS A 98 8.42 -8.89 -24.58
C HIS A 98 9.73 -9.67 -24.55
N GLU A 99 10.87 -9.00 -24.74
CA GLU A 99 12.19 -9.62 -24.69
C GLU A 99 12.50 -10.20 -23.33
N TRP A 100 12.26 -9.45 -22.26
CA TRP A 100 12.47 -9.92 -20.91
C TRP A 100 11.52 -11.08 -20.57
N ILE A 101 10.23 -10.98 -20.89
CA ILE A 101 9.26 -12.06 -20.64
C ILE A 101 9.69 -13.33 -21.37
N ARG A 102 10.12 -13.23 -22.63
CA ARG A 102 10.59 -14.38 -23.41
C ARG A 102 11.84 -15.00 -22.77
N SER A 103 12.80 -14.20 -22.36
CA SER A 103 14.01 -14.70 -21.70
C SER A 103 13.71 -15.42 -20.38
N GLU A 104 12.64 -15.04 -19.68
CA GLU A 104 12.20 -15.74 -18.49
C GLU A 104 11.46 -17.05 -18.83
N LEU A 105 10.67 -17.08 -19.89
CA LEU A 105 9.98 -18.29 -20.36
C LEU A 105 10.94 -19.38 -20.82
N ASP A 106 12.12 -19.01 -21.32
CA ASP A 106 13.18 -19.95 -21.72
C ASP A 106 13.86 -20.66 -20.54
N LYS A 107 13.61 -20.21 -19.29
CA LYS A 107 14.14 -20.82 -18.07
C LYS A 107 13.24 -21.92 -17.54
N GLU A 108 13.82 -22.84 -16.77
CA GLU A 108 13.05 -23.81 -15.97
C GLU A 108 12.19 -23.10 -14.90
N ALA A 109 11.05 -23.69 -14.56
CA ALA A 109 10.07 -23.06 -13.67
C ALA A 109 10.63 -22.54 -12.32
N PRO A 110 11.56 -23.25 -11.63
CA PRO A 110 12.14 -22.76 -10.37
C PRO A 110 13.03 -21.52 -10.53
N ASP A 111 13.68 -21.37 -11.70
CA ASP A 111 14.60 -20.28 -11.99
C ASP A 111 13.93 -19.09 -12.66
N ARG A 112 12.67 -19.27 -13.07
CA ARG A 112 11.86 -18.27 -13.75
C ARG A 112 11.40 -17.20 -12.76
N HIS A 113 11.38 -15.95 -13.20
CA HIS A 113 10.90 -14.85 -12.37
C HIS A 113 9.43 -15.03 -11.98
N ILE A 114 9.10 -14.77 -10.71
CA ILE A 114 7.78 -15.02 -10.13
C ILE A 114 6.65 -14.33 -10.89
N LEU A 115 6.87 -13.13 -11.43
CA LEU A 115 5.87 -12.42 -12.26
C LEU A 115 5.46 -13.24 -13.48
N VAL A 116 6.40 -13.90 -14.14
CA VAL A 116 6.10 -14.73 -15.32
C VAL A 116 5.33 -15.97 -14.90
N ASN A 117 5.69 -16.58 -13.76
CA ASN A 117 4.91 -17.70 -13.21
C ASN A 117 3.47 -17.26 -12.86
N TRP A 118 3.26 -16.05 -12.32
CA TRP A 118 1.92 -15.54 -12.05
C TRP A 118 1.10 -15.30 -13.32
N PHE A 119 1.73 -14.85 -14.42
CA PHE A 119 1.06 -14.75 -15.73
C PHE A 119 0.64 -16.12 -16.26
N LEU A 120 1.51 -17.13 -16.17
CA LEU A 120 1.20 -18.49 -16.60
C LEU A 120 0.07 -19.09 -15.76
N GLU A 121 0.13 -18.97 -14.42
CA GLU A 121 -0.93 -19.39 -13.52
C GLU A 121 -2.28 -18.76 -13.87
N LYS A 122 -2.30 -17.47 -14.17
CA LYS A 122 -3.51 -16.78 -14.61
C LYS A 122 -4.05 -17.38 -15.92
N ASP A 123 -3.18 -17.65 -16.89
CA ASP A 123 -3.59 -18.21 -18.18
C ASP A 123 -4.14 -19.64 -18.02
N ASP A 124 -3.49 -20.47 -17.19
CA ASP A 124 -3.92 -21.84 -16.86
C ASP A 124 -5.28 -21.84 -16.13
N LEU A 125 -5.47 -20.96 -15.14
CA LEU A 125 -6.75 -20.83 -14.42
C LEU A 125 -7.91 -20.48 -15.38
N PHE A 126 -7.70 -19.54 -16.30
CA PHE A 126 -8.72 -19.18 -17.28
C PHE A 126 -8.98 -20.30 -18.28
N ALA A 127 -7.97 -21.08 -18.66
CA ALA A 127 -8.13 -22.20 -19.58
C ALA A 127 -8.89 -23.37 -18.96
N GLU A 128 -8.65 -23.67 -17.69
CA GLU A 128 -9.14 -24.87 -17.03
C GLU A 128 -10.43 -24.66 -16.22
N GLN A 129 -10.61 -23.48 -15.60
CA GLN A 129 -11.63 -23.27 -14.57
C GLN A 129 -12.57 -22.09 -14.85
N ALA A 130 -12.42 -21.37 -15.98
CA ALA A 130 -13.27 -20.22 -16.23
C ALA A 130 -14.71 -20.66 -16.52
N GLU A 131 -15.65 -20.09 -15.79
CA GLU A 131 -17.08 -20.22 -16.01
C GLU A 131 -17.52 -19.26 -17.13
N ASP A 132 -18.27 -19.76 -18.10
CA ASP A 132 -18.83 -18.97 -19.19
C ASP A 132 -20.22 -18.46 -18.79
N HIS A 133 -20.40 -17.15 -18.77
CA HIS A 133 -21.67 -16.49 -18.44
C HIS A 133 -22.43 -16.01 -19.68
N GLY A 134 -21.98 -16.37 -20.87
CA GLY A 134 -22.52 -15.88 -22.15
C GLY A 134 -22.00 -14.51 -22.54
N GLU A 135 -22.30 -14.08 -23.77
CA GLU A 135 -21.87 -12.77 -24.34
C GLU A 135 -20.36 -12.49 -24.23
N GLY A 136 -19.52 -13.55 -24.19
CA GLY A 136 -18.08 -13.43 -24.06
C GLY A 136 -17.57 -13.14 -22.62
N VAL A 137 -18.47 -13.11 -21.65
CA VAL A 137 -18.12 -12.90 -20.23
C VAL A 137 -17.70 -14.22 -19.60
N ARG A 138 -16.49 -14.24 -19.05
CA ARG A 138 -15.94 -15.39 -18.33
C ARG A 138 -15.42 -14.96 -16.96
N SER A 139 -15.62 -15.79 -15.96
CA SER A 139 -15.08 -15.56 -14.63
C SER A 139 -14.33 -16.78 -14.10
N VAL A 140 -13.39 -16.57 -13.19
CA VAL A 140 -12.63 -17.61 -12.50
C VAL A 140 -12.34 -17.17 -11.07
N ALA A 141 -12.34 -18.13 -10.14
CA ALA A 141 -11.91 -17.87 -8.78
C ALA A 141 -10.44 -17.45 -8.76
N MET A 142 -10.16 -16.26 -8.23
CA MET A 142 -8.81 -15.69 -8.20
C MET A 142 -7.94 -16.38 -7.15
N THR A 143 -6.68 -16.66 -7.50
CA THR A 143 -5.65 -17.04 -6.52
C THR A 143 -4.94 -15.81 -5.96
N GLY A 144 -4.20 -15.99 -4.86
CA GLY A 144 -3.41 -14.91 -4.28
C GLY A 144 -2.33 -14.37 -5.23
N ASN A 145 -1.74 -15.23 -6.04
CA ASN A 145 -0.77 -14.82 -7.06
C ASN A 145 -1.42 -13.97 -8.15
N VAL A 146 -2.59 -14.37 -8.63
CA VAL A 146 -3.34 -13.62 -9.64
C VAL A 146 -3.83 -12.28 -9.07
N LYS A 147 -4.28 -12.24 -7.80
CA LYS A 147 -4.60 -10.97 -7.11
C LYS A 147 -3.39 -10.05 -7.02
N SER A 148 -2.22 -10.59 -6.66
CA SER A 148 -0.96 -9.84 -6.62
C SER A 148 -0.56 -9.29 -7.99
N LEU A 149 -0.74 -10.08 -9.04
CA LEU A 149 -0.44 -9.70 -10.42
C LEU A 149 -1.37 -8.58 -10.92
N LEU A 150 -2.67 -8.72 -10.69
CA LEU A 150 -3.66 -7.70 -11.06
C LEU A 150 -3.44 -6.40 -10.28
N GLY A 151 -3.16 -6.48 -8.97
CA GLY A 151 -2.82 -5.32 -8.16
C GLY A 151 -1.62 -4.56 -8.72
N LEU A 152 -0.54 -5.27 -9.08
CA LEU A 152 0.64 -4.66 -9.71
C LEU A 152 0.32 -4.03 -11.08
N GLY A 153 -0.50 -4.67 -11.90
CA GLY A 153 -0.97 -4.11 -13.17
C GLY A 153 -1.75 -2.81 -12.96
N TYR A 154 -2.60 -2.78 -11.94
CA TYR A 154 -3.36 -1.59 -11.57
C TYR A 154 -2.48 -0.47 -11.00
N ASP A 155 -1.41 -0.81 -10.29
CA ASP A 155 -0.42 0.17 -9.82
C ASP A 155 0.31 0.82 -11.00
N VAL A 156 0.75 0.02 -11.98
CA VAL A 156 1.35 0.53 -13.22
C VAL A 156 0.37 1.47 -13.94
N TYR A 157 -0.88 1.07 -14.11
CA TYR A 157 -1.92 1.91 -14.69
C TYR A 157 -2.08 3.24 -13.95
N SER A 158 -2.19 3.19 -12.61
CA SER A 158 -2.38 4.37 -11.78
C SER A 158 -1.22 5.37 -11.91
N LEU A 159 0.01 4.88 -11.90
CA LEU A 159 1.21 5.71 -12.05
C LEU A 159 1.39 6.25 -13.47
N MET A 160 1.06 5.47 -14.50
CA MET A 160 1.03 5.96 -15.89
C MET A 160 0.00 7.08 -16.06
N HIS A 161 -1.16 6.94 -15.45
CA HIS A 161 -2.24 7.92 -15.52
C HIS A 161 -1.82 9.26 -14.90
N THR A 162 -1.00 9.26 -13.87
CA THR A 162 -0.39 10.47 -13.29
C THR A 162 0.85 10.95 -14.03
N GLY A 163 1.37 10.18 -15.00
CA GLY A 163 2.61 10.46 -15.71
C GLY A 163 3.86 10.29 -14.84
N LYS A 164 3.79 9.47 -13.79
CA LYS A 164 4.85 9.37 -12.76
C LYS A 164 5.47 7.97 -12.60
N ILE A 165 5.30 7.09 -13.60
CA ILE A 165 6.00 5.81 -13.56
C ILE A 165 7.51 5.98 -13.80
N LEU A 166 8.34 5.36 -12.97
CA LEU A 166 9.80 5.43 -13.09
C LEU A 166 10.37 4.20 -13.83
N PRO A 167 11.13 4.39 -14.91
CA PRO A 167 11.83 3.28 -15.57
C PRO A 167 12.74 2.49 -14.62
N LYS A 168 13.41 3.16 -13.67
CA LYS A 168 14.27 2.52 -12.65
C LYS A 168 13.46 1.54 -11.78
N LEU A 169 12.24 1.91 -11.40
CA LEU A 169 11.39 1.06 -10.57
C LEU A 169 10.92 -0.18 -11.36
N ILE A 170 10.54 0.00 -12.64
CA ILE A 170 10.24 -1.12 -13.54
C ILE A 170 11.44 -2.05 -13.71
N ASN A 171 12.65 -1.50 -13.84
CA ASN A 171 13.85 -2.33 -13.93
C ASN A 171 14.08 -3.14 -12.65
N ARG A 172 13.90 -2.54 -11.47
CA ARG A 172 14.01 -3.25 -10.19
C ARG A 172 12.97 -4.38 -10.04
N LEU A 173 11.77 -4.23 -10.63
CA LEU A 173 10.77 -5.31 -10.66
C LEU A 173 11.25 -6.56 -11.42
N LYS A 174 12.19 -6.43 -12.34
CA LYS A 174 12.73 -7.52 -13.14
C LYS A 174 13.87 -8.29 -12.43
N HIS A 175 14.34 -7.80 -11.29
CA HIS A 175 15.43 -8.41 -10.53
C HIS A 175 14.88 -9.15 -9.31
N HIS A 176 15.21 -10.43 -9.17
CA HIS A 176 14.74 -11.32 -8.12
C HIS A 176 14.93 -10.75 -6.70
N ASP A 177 16.11 -10.22 -6.40
CA ASP A 177 16.50 -9.68 -5.11
C ASP A 177 15.85 -8.31 -4.78
N GLN A 178 15.43 -7.56 -5.82
CA GLN A 178 14.85 -6.23 -5.68
C GLN A 178 13.33 -6.21 -5.87
N PHE A 179 12.76 -7.29 -6.40
CA PHE A 179 11.35 -7.38 -6.80
C PHE A 179 10.39 -6.95 -5.69
N GLN A 180 10.55 -7.51 -4.49
CA GLN A 180 9.61 -7.27 -3.41
C GLN A 180 9.62 -5.80 -2.95
N GLY A 181 10.80 -5.20 -2.79
CA GLY A 181 10.92 -3.78 -2.44
C GLY A 181 10.32 -2.88 -3.51
N ALA A 182 10.68 -3.12 -4.78
CA ALA A 182 10.18 -2.34 -5.90
C ALA A 182 8.66 -2.45 -6.07
N ARG A 183 8.09 -3.66 -5.89
CA ARG A 183 6.64 -3.90 -5.91
C ARG A 183 5.94 -3.06 -4.83
N TYR A 184 6.48 -3.06 -3.63
CA TYR A 184 5.86 -2.33 -2.52
C TYR A 184 6.01 -0.80 -2.66
N GLU A 185 7.16 -0.29 -3.08
CA GLU A 185 7.33 1.14 -3.43
C GLU A 185 6.31 1.57 -4.49
N MET A 186 6.09 0.75 -5.52
CA MET A 186 5.10 1.00 -6.56
C MET A 186 3.67 1.01 -5.99
N ALA A 187 3.34 0.07 -5.12
CA ALA A 187 2.04 0.00 -4.45
C ALA A 187 1.75 1.27 -3.63
N VAL A 188 2.71 1.72 -2.81
CA VAL A 188 2.57 2.93 -2.00
C VAL A 188 2.40 4.16 -2.88
N ALA A 189 3.22 4.33 -3.91
CA ALA A 189 3.10 5.44 -4.84
C ALA A 189 1.74 5.43 -5.57
N ALA A 190 1.26 4.26 -5.99
CA ALA A 190 -0.03 4.11 -6.64
C ALA A 190 -1.21 4.40 -5.68
N ILE A 191 -1.14 3.96 -4.42
CA ILE A 191 -2.12 4.31 -3.38
C ILE A 191 -2.21 5.84 -3.22
N VAL A 192 -1.08 6.51 -3.07
CA VAL A 192 -1.00 7.97 -2.92
C VAL A 192 -1.53 8.68 -4.18
N ALA A 193 -1.23 8.16 -5.38
CA ALA A 193 -1.75 8.68 -6.64
C ALA A 193 -3.27 8.54 -6.72
N ARG A 194 -3.82 7.38 -6.34
CA ARG A 194 -5.27 7.13 -6.28
C ARG A 194 -5.99 8.05 -5.27
N CYS A 195 -5.30 8.48 -4.22
CA CYS A 195 -5.80 9.52 -3.32
C CYS A 195 -5.83 10.94 -3.92
N GLY A 196 -5.53 11.10 -5.21
CA GLY A 196 -5.56 12.39 -5.92
C GLY A 196 -4.36 13.29 -5.64
N MET A 197 -3.30 12.78 -5.03
CA MET A 197 -2.11 13.55 -4.74
C MET A 197 -1.18 13.62 -5.96
N LYS A 198 -0.50 14.74 -6.10
CA LYS A 198 0.55 14.91 -7.11
C LYS A 198 1.87 14.38 -6.56
N LEU A 199 2.39 13.29 -7.14
CA LEU A 199 3.68 12.71 -6.77
C LEU A 199 4.83 13.45 -7.46
N ASP A 200 5.95 13.56 -6.73
CA ASP A 200 7.24 13.97 -7.27
C ASP A 200 8.33 13.05 -6.67
N TRP A 201 8.93 12.22 -7.54
CA TRP A 201 10.01 11.32 -7.16
C TRP A 201 11.28 12.11 -6.85
N LEU A 202 12.01 11.68 -5.84
CA LEU A 202 13.28 12.29 -5.49
C LEU A 202 14.44 11.61 -6.23
N ASN A 203 15.49 12.38 -6.52
CA ASN A 203 16.66 11.85 -7.22
C ASN A 203 17.50 10.97 -6.28
N ALA A 204 18.07 9.88 -6.81
CA ALA A 204 18.73 8.83 -6.06
C ALA A 204 20.10 9.19 -5.45
N ASP A 205 20.59 10.40 -5.64
CA ASP A 205 21.99 10.76 -5.34
C ASP A 205 22.21 11.15 -3.87
N ASP A 206 21.13 11.45 -3.13
CA ASP A 206 21.18 11.78 -1.71
C ASP A 206 20.39 10.80 -0.85
N LYS A 207 20.70 10.73 0.45
CA LYS A 207 19.96 9.93 1.43
C LYS A 207 18.64 10.64 1.77
N HIS A 208 17.55 10.25 1.12
CA HIS A 208 16.22 10.84 1.27
C HIS A 208 15.13 9.77 1.18
N CYS A 209 13.88 10.14 1.50
CA CYS A 209 12.69 9.30 1.32
C CYS A 209 12.44 8.98 -0.17
N GLU A 210 11.55 8.03 -0.45
CA GLU A 210 11.30 7.54 -1.83
C GLU A 210 10.71 8.63 -2.72
N PHE A 211 9.72 9.37 -2.23
CA PHE A 211 9.07 10.46 -2.97
C PHE A 211 8.36 11.45 -2.04
N VAL A 212 8.00 12.59 -2.59
CA VAL A 212 7.07 13.53 -1.96
C VAL A 212 5.76 13.58 -2.74
N ALA A 213 4.65 13.89 -2.06
CA ALA A 213 3.38 14.11 -2.73
C ALA A 213 2.63 15.29 -2.14
N THR A 214 1.96 16.04 -3.03
CA THR A 214 1.22 17.25 -2.66
C THR A 214 -0.29 16.99 -2.79
N GLU A 215 -1.01 17.19 -1.69
CA GLU A 215 -2.46 17.33 -1.71
C GLU A 215 -2.82 18.76 -2.09
N LYS A 216 -3.44 18.92 -3.26
CA LYS A 216 -3.61 20.23 -3.89
C LYS A 216 -4.59 21.15 -3.15
N ARG A 217 -5.70 20.60 -2.60
CA ARG A 217 -6.73 21.40 -1.91
C ARG A 217 -6.21 22.02 -0.63
N LEU A 218 -5.33 21.30 0.08
CA LEU A 218 -4.71 21.75 1.32
C LEU A 218 -3.38 22.50 1.08
N GLY A 219 -2.82 22.44 -0.14
CA GLY A 219 -1.47 22.93 -0.43
C GLY A 219 -0.38 22.24 0.40
N MET A 220 -0.65 21.03 0.90
CA MET A 220 0.24 20.29 1.80
C MET A 220 1.09 19.30 1.04
N THR A 221 2.40 19.44 1.15
CA THR A 221 3.38 18.48 0.65
C THR A 221 3.85 17.60 1.79
N MET A 222 3.94 16.30 1.55
CA MET A 222 4.33 15.28 2.52
C MET A 222 5.35 14.35 1.91
N ALA A 223 6.24 13.81 2.72
CA ALA A 223 7.26 12.85 2.34
C ALA A 223 6.79 11.44 2.66
N PHE A 224 7.13 10.51 1.79
CA PHE A 224 6.71 9.10 1.86
C PHE A 224 7.91 8.18 1.78
N GLU A 225 7.94 7.21 2.68
CA GLU A 225 8.92 6.14 2.71
C GLU A 225 8.22 4.79 2.69
N ALA A 226 8.70 3.87 1.87
CA ALA A 226 8.18 2.51 1.73
C ALA A 226 9.23 1.48 2.14
N LYS A 227 8.91 0.64 3.12
CA LYS A 227 9.76 -0.46 3.58
C LYS A 227 9.00 -1.78 3.50
N SER A 228 9.60 -2.80 2.91
CA SER A 228 9.02 -4.14 2.85
C SER A 228 9.87 -5.12 3.63
N HIS A 229 9.21 -6.03 4.34
CA HIS A 229 9.89 -7.08 5.08
C HIS A 229 10.17 -8.28 4.17
N HIS A 230 11.44 -8.53 3.85
CA HIS A 230 11.85 -9.69 3.09
C HIS A 230 11.80 -10.95 3.95
N ARG A 231 11.16 -12.03 3.46
CA ARG A 231 11.03 -13.32 4.15
C ARG A 231 11.89 -14.37 3.47
N PRO A 232 12.65 -15.18 4.23
CA PRO A 232 13.41 -16.29 3.66
C PRO A 232 12.53 -17.24 2.87
N GLY A 233 12.99 -17.71 1.71
CA GLY A 233 12.27 -18.64 0.84
C GLY A 233 11.01 -18.09 0.15
N ILE A 234 10.75 -16.79 0.24
CA ILE A 234 9.57 -16.15 -0.34
C ILE A 234 10.01 -15.12 -1.39
N LEU A 235 9.32 -15.09 -2.54
CA LEU A 235 9.56 -14.13 -3.63
C LEU A 235 11.05 -14.02 -3.98
N HIS A 236 11.68 -15.14 -4.28
CA HIS A 236 13.10 -15.29 -4.61
C HIS A 236 14.11 -14.95 -3.50
N GLN A 237 13.67 -14.67 -2.28
CA GLN A 237 14.61 -14.51 -1.18
C GLN A 237 15.24 -15.87 -0.82
N PRO A 238 16.56 -15.97 -0.61
CA PRO A 238 17.20 -17.22 -0.24
C PRO A 238 16.73 -17.69 1.14
N GLY A 239 16.77 -19.01 1.34
CA GLY A 239 16.42 -19.66 2.60
C GLY A 239 15.13 -20.46 2.54
N THR A 240 14.64 -20.88 3.70
CA THR A 240 13.43 -21.70 3.84
C THR A 240 12.29 -20.85 4.43
N PRO A 241 11.05 -20.99 3.91
CA PRO A 241 9.89 -20.34 4.49
C PRO A 241 9.72 -20.71 5.98
N GLN A 242 9.39 -19.71 6.79
CA GLN A 242 9.17 -19.85 8.24
C GLN A 242 7.67 -20.04 8.53
N ALA A 243 7.36 -20.74 9.62
CA ALA A 243 6.01 -20.73 10.17
C ALA A 243 5.67 -19.33 10.73
N PHE A 244 4.37 -18.98 10.76
CA PHE A 244 3.93 -17.65 11.21
C PHE A 244 4.41 -17.32 12.62
N GLU A 245 4.39 -18.31 13.52
CA GLU A 245 4.81 -18.14 14.93
C GLU A 245 6.25 -17.68 15.04
N GLU A 246 7.12 -18.12 14.13
CA GLU A 246 8.55 -17.80 14.08
C GLU A 246 8.83 -16.47 13.36
N MET A 247 7.86 -15.98 12.57
CA MET A 247 8.02 -14.75 11.82
C MET A 247 8.05 -13.54 12.75
N LYS A 248 9.15 -12.81 12.74
CA LYS A 248 9.32 -11.56 13.48
C LYS A 248 8.84 -10.38 12.65
N VAL A 249 8.14 -9.46 13.28
CA VAL A 249 7.84 -8.13 12.74
C VAL A 249 8.93 -7.17 13.20
N LYS A 250 9.60 -6.50 12.25
CA LYS A 250 10.68 -5.53 12.52
C LYS A 250 10.22 -4.10 12.20
N LEU A 251 8.95 -3.79 12.47
CA LEU A 251 8.37 -2.49 12.13
C LEU A 251 9.18 -1.34 12.73
N GLY A 252 9.48 -1.39 14.03
CA GLY A 252 10.24 -0.33 14.70
C GLY A 252 11.63 -0.12 14.13
N ASP A 253 12.35 -1.18 13.76
CA ASP A 253 13.66 -1.08 13.12
C ASP A 253 13.58 -0.48 11.70
N HIS A 254 12.52 -0.80 10.96
CA HIS A 254 12.27 -0.22 9.64
C HIS A 254 11.93 1.26 9.74
N VAL A 255 11.06 1.64 10.69
CA VAL A 255 10.70 3.04 10.93
C VAL A 255 11.92 3.85 11.39
N ARG A 256 12.76 3.32 12.26
CA ARG A 256 13.99 4.01 12.68
C ARG A 256 14.91 4.29 11.49
N ARG A 257 15.12 3.32 10.61
CA ARG A 257 15.89 3.53 9.37
C ARG A 257 15.23 4.51 8.41
N ALA A 258 13.89 4.51 8.35
CA ALA A 258 13.14 5.48 7.57
C ALA A 258 13.32 6.91 8.11
N ILE A 259 13.26 7.08 9.44
CA ILE A 259 13.45 8.38 10.11
C ILE A 259 14.81 9.00 9.81
N GLU A 260 15.86 8.22 9.55
CA GLU A 260 17.17 8.75 9.12
C GLU A 260 17.10 9.50 7.78
N GLN A 261 16.05 9.26 6.98
CA GLN A 261 15.78 9.86 5.68
C GLN A 261 14.65 10.90 5.73
N ALA A 262 14.08 11.13 6.92
CA ALA A 262 12.95 12.03 7.11
C ALA A 262 13.36 13.49 6.87
N PRO A 263 12.61 14.25 6.06
CA PRO A 263 12.79 15.69 5.95
C PRO A 263 12.41 16.38 7.26
N ILE A 264 12.97 17.58 7.47
CA ILE A 264 12.80 18.32 8.74
C ILE A 264 11.55 19.23 8.71
N ASP A 265 11.06 19.59 7.52
CA ASP A 265 10.16 20.70 7.26
C ASP A 265 8.78 20.32 6.75
N MET A 266 8.47 19.02 6.68
CA MET A 266 7.17 18.52 6.20
C MET A 266 6.74 17.25 6.93
N PRO A 267 5.43 16.88 6.86
CA PRO A 267 4.97 15.59 7.38
C PRO A 267 5.70 14.42 6.73
N PHE A 268 6.07 13.45 7.54
CA PHE A 268 6.73 12.23 7.10
C PHE A 268 5.87 11.00 7.40
N LEU A 269 5.55 10.24 6.36
CA LEU A 269 4.70 9.07 6.41
C LEU A 269 5.50 7.82 6.04
N VAL A 270 5.45 6.82 6.90
CA VAL A 270 6.16 5.55 6.70
C VAL A 270 5.17 4.43 6.40
N PHE A 271 5.32 3.80 5.26
CA PHE A 271 4.58 2.60 4.89
C PHE A 271 5.48 1.39 5.08
N ASN A 272 4.98 0.38 5.77
CA ASN A 272 5.71 -0.84 6.05
C ASN A 272 4.89 -2.08 5.73
N ASP A 273 5.28 -2.83 4.70
CA ASP A 273 4.69 -4.13 4.39
C ASP A 273 5.26 -5.19 5.34
N LEU A 274 4.37 -5.77 6.14
CA LEU A 274 4.74 -6.80 7.12
C LEU A 274 5.11 -8.11 6.45
N ASN A 275 4.58 -8.36 5.25
CA ASN A 275 4.80 -9.57 4.47
C ASN A 275 4.57 -10.84 5.31
N LEU A 276 3.42 -10.90 5.98
CA LEU A 276 2.95 -12.05 6.75
C LEU A 276 1.93 -12.86 5.93
N PRO A 277 1.68 -14.12 6.23
CA PRO A 277 0.55 -14.84 5.65
C PRO A 277 -0.74 -14.03 5.79
N VAL A 278 -1.62 -14.10 4.80
CA VAL A 278 -2.93 -13.42 4.81
C VAL A 278 -3.98 -14.29 5.48
N GLY A 279 -5.10 -13.69 5.90
CA GLY A 279 -6.19 -14.40 6.58
C GLY A 279 -5.91 -14.73 8.05
N LEU A 280 -4.89 -14.11 8.64
CA LEU A 280 -4.64 -14.20 10.08
C LEU A 280 -5.71 -13.43 10.85
N ALA A 281 -6.03 -13.88 12.06
CA ALA A 281 -6.84 -13.09 12.98
C ALA A 281 -6.14 -11.77 13.30
N ASP A 282 -6.91 -10.67 13.42
CA ASP A 282 -6.35 -9.34 13.66
C ASP A 282 -5.50 -9.31 14.94
N ASP A 283 -5.95 -9.93 16.01
CA ASP A 283 -5.24 -9.97 17.28
C ASP A 283 -3.83 -10.59 17.16
N ASP A 284 -3.65 -11.58 16.29
CA ASP A 284 -2.39 -12.31 16.16
C ASP A 284 -1.30 -11.46 15.51
N TRP A 285 -1.60 -10.76 14.43
CA TRP A 285 -0.61 -9.96 13.73
C TRP A 285 -0.44 -8.57 14.34
N ILE A 286 -1.51 -7.97 14.88
CA ILE A 286 -1.47 -6.71 15.62
C ILE A 286 -0.57 -6.83 16.85
N ALA A 287 -0.71 -7.92 17.62
CA ALA A 287 0.17 -8.17 18.77
C ALA A 287 1.66 -8.21 18.39
N LYS A 288 2.02 -8.77 17.21
CA LYS A 288 3.41 -8.73 16.71
C LYS A 288 3.86 -7.31 16.34
N VAL A 289 2.97 -6.48 15.82
CA VAL A 289 3.24 -5.06 15.51
C VAL A 289 3.48 -4.28 16.81
N GLU A 290 2.60 -4.43 17.80
CA GLU A 290 2.70 -3.80 19.12
C GLU A 290 4.02 -4.15 19.82
N ASP A 291 4.35 -5.45 19.86
CA ASP A 291 5.61 -5.93 20.44
C ASP A 291 6.83 -5.29 19.74
N SER A 292 6.80 -5.18 18.41
CA SER A 292 7.87 -4.54 17.64
C SER A 292 8.02 -3.05 17.97
N ILE A 293 6.90 -2.32 18.08
CA ILE A 293 6.89 -0.89 18.46
C ILE A 293 7.42 -0.72 19.88
N GLN A 294 6.93 -1.52 20.81
CA GLN A 294 7.32 -1.43 22.22
C GLN A 294 8.81 -1.73 22.41
N LYS A 295 9.32 -2.78 21.78
CA LYS A 295 10.74 -3.17 21.87
C LYS A 295 11.67 -2.15 21.24
N SER A 296 11.28 -1.58 20.13
CA SER A 296 12.08 -0.60 19.41
C SER A 296 12.11 0.78 20.07
N LYS A 297 11.12 1.10 20.91
CA LYS A 297 10.92 2.43 21.50
C LYS A 297 10.80 3.54 20.45
N ILE A 298 10.29 3.21 19.27
CA ILE A 298 10.20 4.17 18.16
C ILE A 298 9.29 5.36 18.50
N MET A 299 8.34 5.17 19.42
CA MET A 299 7.45 6.24 19.86
C MET A 299 8.19 7.33 20.69
N ASP A 300 9.41 7.07 21.17
CA ASP A 300 10.26 8.10 21.80
C ASP A 300 10.77 9.12 20.75
N GLU A 301 10.72 8.76 19.45
CA GLU A 301 11.06 9.61 18.29
C GLU A 301 9.82 10.15 17.58
N SER A 302 8.67 10.20 18.24
CA SER A 302 7.36 10.57 17.66
C SER A 302 7.30 11.94 17.01
N GLU A 303 8.20 12.87 17.35
CA GLU A 303 8.28 14.16 16.67
C GLU A 303 8.77 14.07 15.21
N ARG A 304 9.46 13.00 14.83
CA ARG A 304 10.15 12.85 13.55
C ARG A 304 9.32 12.20 12.45
N PHE A 305 8.15 11.65 12.77
CA PHE A 305 7.21 11.10 11.81
C PHE A 305 5.78 11.49 12.17
N SER A 306 4.90 11.44 11.19
CA SER A 306 3.49 11.81 11.37
C SER A 306 2.60 10.59 11.48
N LEU A 307 2.74 9.64 10.55
CA LEU A 307 1.92 8.44 10.44
C LEU A 307 2.80 7.24 10.06
N ILE A 308 2.43 6.07 10.59
CA ILE A 308 2.94 4.78 10.13
C ILE A 308 1.77 3.94 9.65
N PHE A 309 1.87 3.39 8.44
CA PHE A 309 0.95 2.42 7.88
C PHE A 309 1.63 1.06 7.90
N ALA A 310 1.22 0.19 8.82
CA ALA A 310 1.60 -1.22 8.80
C ALA A 310 0.61 -1.95 7.90
N THR A 311 1.06 -2.44 6.75
CA THR A 311 0.21 -3.10 5.75
C THR A 311 0.61 -4.56 5.59
N ASN A 312 -0.33 -5.38 5.12
CA ASN A 312 -0.06 -6.76 4.76
C ASN A 312 -0.70 -7.09 3.41
N PHE A 313 0.06 -6.85 2.32
CA PHE A 313 -0.37 -7.07 0.93
C PHE A 313 0.22 -8.34 0.34
N SER A 314 0.28 -9.39 1.14
CA SER A 314 1.07 -10.59 0.89
C SER A 314 0.22 -11.75 0.37
N TRP A 315 -0.65 -11.48 -0.62
CA TRP A 315 -1.53 -12.51 -1.19
C TRP A 315 -0.79 -13.68 -1.82
N HIS A 316 0.49 -13.53 -2.18
CA HIS A 316 1.32 -14.63 -2.65
C HIS A 316 1.49 -15.79 -1.64
N PHE A 317 1.05 -15.61 -0.39
CA PHE A 317 0.89 -16.71 0.58
C PHE A 317 -0.47 -17.41 0.48
N ALA A 318 -1.45 -16.85 -0.23
CA ALA A 318 -2.79 -17.38 -0.29
C ALA A 318 -2.99 -18.25 -1.52
N GLY A 319 -3.76 -19.33 -1.33
CA GLY A 319 -4.33 -20.12 -2.40
C GLY A 319 -5.56 -19.43 -3.06
N PRO A 320 -6.56 -20.24 -3.50
CA PRO A 320 -7.81 -19.73 -4.05
C PRO A 320 -8.58 -18.83 -3.08
N ASN A 321 -9.31 -17.84 -3.61
CA ASN A 321 -10.13 -16.90 -2.85
C ASN A 321 -9.36 -16.14 -1.75
N PRO A 322 -8.30 -15.42 -2.11
CA PRO A 322 -7.49 -14.69 -1.14
C PRO A 322 -8.32 -13.62 -0.42
N PRO A 323 -8.13 -13.45 0.90
CA PRO A 323 -8.81 -12.41 1.66
C PRO A 323 -8.39 -11.01 1.22
N GLU A 324 -9.04 -9.98 1.76
CA GLU A 324 -8.59 -8.61 1.61
C GLU A 324 -7.25 -8.38 2.32
N GLY A 325 -6.54 -7.32 1.92
CA GLY A 325 -5.30 -6.91 2.59
C GLY A 325 -5.59 -6.25 3.93
N SER A 326 -4.66 -6.37 4.87
CA SER A 326 -4.78 -5.74 6.18
C SER A 326 -3.97 -4.46 6.25
N VAL A 327 -4.48 -3.47 6.98
CA VAL A 327 -3.79 -2.21 7.29
C VAL A 327 -4.04 -1.80 8.72
N LEU A 328 -2.97 -1.35 9.40
CA LEU A 328 -3.04 -0.72 10.71
C LEU A 328 -2.42 0.67 10.59
N LEU A 329 -3.21 1.70 10.91
CA LEU A 329 -2.73 3.06 10.99
C LEU A 329 -2.26 3.37 12.42
N ILE A 330 -1.04 3.87 12.55
CA ILE A 330 -0.43 4.26 13.81
C ILE A 330 -0.11 5.75 13.73
N GLU A 331 -0.80 6.54 14.54
CA GLU A 331 -0.58 7.98 14.63
C GLU A 331 0.56 8.27 15.60
N SER A 332 1.41 9.22 15.25
CA SER A 332 2.39 9.76 16.17
C SER A 332 1.71 10.55 17.30
N ALA A 333 2.18 10.40 18.54
CA ALA A 333 1.62 11.09 19.69
C ALA A 333 1.89 12.61 19.71
N GLY A 334 2.92 13.06 19.02
CA GLY A 334 3.32 14.47 18.99
C GLY A 334 4.17 14.82 17.77
N PRO A 335 3.64 14.67 16.54
CA PRO A 335 4.39 14.93 15.33
C PRO A 335 4.69 16.43 15.22
N LYS A 336 5.91 16.77 14.79
CA LYS A 336 6.26 18.15 14.49
C LYS A 336 5.40 18.72 13.35
N HIS A 337 5.04 17.88 12.40
CA HIS A 337 4.20 18.21 11.24
C HIS A 337 3.01 17.26 11.18
N PRO A 338 1.86 17.60 11.79
CA PRO A 338 0.70 16.73 11.81
C PRO A 338 0.02 16.62 10.43
N VAL A 339 -0.56 15.46 10.17
CA VAL A 339 -1.41 15.23 8.98
C VAL A 339 -2.87 15.39 9.38
N PRO A 340 -3.69 16.13 8.60
CA PRO A 340 -5.12 16.25 8.86
C PRO A 340 -5.79 14.87 8.89
N LYS A 341 -6.70 14.66 9.85
CA LYS A 341 -7.39 13.38 10.07
C LYS A 341 -8.10 12.88 8.82
N GLU A 342 -8.77 13.77 8.07
CA GLU A 342 -9.43 13.43 6.82
C GLU A 342 -8.46 12.81 5.81
N LEU A 343 -7.26 13.36 5.70
CA LEU A 343 -6.24 12.84 4.78
C LEU A 343 -5.65 11.50 5.26
N ALA A 344 -5.42 11.36 6.56
CA ALA A 344 -4.98 10.10 7.16
C ALA A 344 -6.02 8.99 6.93
N THR A 345 -7.32 9.30 7.12
CA THR A 345 -8.43 8.39 6.87
C THR A 345 -8.52 7.99 5.40
N ARG A 346 -8.37 8.96 4.46
CA ARG A 346 -8.37 8.69 3.01
C ARG A 346 -7.25 7.76 2.60
N LEU A 347 -6.05 7.96 3.11
CA LEU A 347 -4.91 7.06 2.87
C LEU A 347 -5.14 5.66 3.44
N ALA A 348 -5.67 5.56 4.68
CA ALA A 348 -5.98 4.29 5.29
C ALA A 348 -7.05 3.51 4.51
N LEU A 349 -8.09 4.20 4.03
CA LEU A 349 -9.13 3.60 3.18
C LEU A 349 -8.54 3.10 1.86
N ALA A 350 -7.69 3.89 1.20
CA ALA A 350 -7.02 3.47 -0.02
C ALA A 350 -6.09 2.25 0.19
N CYS A 351 -5.47 2.13 1.37
CA CYS A 351 -4.73 0.94 1.75
C CYS A 351 -5.63 -0.28 1.96
N SER A 352 -6.77 -0.14 2.65
CA SER A 352 -7.69 -1.26 2.89
C SER A 352 -8.32 -1.78 1.60
N GLN A 353 -8.48 -0.93 0.60
CA GLN A 353 -8.97 -1.28 -0.73
C GLN A 353 -7.87 -1.73 -1.70
N TYR A 354 -6.62 -1.75 -1.26
CA TYR A 354 -5.52 -2.18 -2.12
C TYR A 354 -5.69 -3.63 -2.55
N GLY A 355 -5.44 -3.92 -3.84
CA GLY A 355 -5.66 -5.23 -4.45
C GLY A 355 -7.08 -5.46 -5.00
N SER A 356 -8.02 -4.59 -4.69
CA SER A 356 -9.33 -4.56 -5.35
C SER A 356 -9.19 -3.78 -6.66
N VAL A 357 -9.16 -4.52 -7.77
CA VAL A 357 -9.10 -3.93 -9.11
C VAL A 357 -10.50 -3.97 -9.69
N PRO A 358 -11.12 -2.83 -10.02
CA PRO A 358 -12.48 -2.81 -10.52
C PRO A 358 -12.57 -3.56 -11.86
N PRO A 359 -13.59 -4.41 -12.06
CA PRO A 359 -13.77 -5.17 -13.30
C PRO A 359 -14.18 -4.27 -14.49
N LYS A 360 -14.83 -3.17 -14.18
CA LYS A 360 -15.26 -2.15 -15.14
C LYS A 360 -14.89 -0.76 -14.63
N ILE A 361 -14.66 0.13 -15.56
CA ILE A 361 -14.27 1.51 -15.29
C ILE A 361 -15.43 2.34 -14.78
N GLU A 362 -16.65 2.04 -15.22
CA GLU A 362 -17.86 2.69 -14.76
C GLU A 362 -18.11 2.50 -13.26
N GLU A 363 -17.55 1.43 -12.67
CA GLU A 363 -17.57 1.20 -11.22
C GLU A 363 -16.62 2.13 -10.46
N LEU A 364 -15.78 2.90 -11.17
CA LEU A 364 -14.97 3.96 -10.58
C LEU A 364 -15.77 5.25 -10.27
N GLY A 365 -17.08 5.22 -10.40
CA GLY A 365 -17.97 6.32 -10.01
C GLY A 365 -17.91 7.57 -10.90
N LEU A 366 -17.24 7.48 -12.05
CA LEU A 366 -17.11 8.59 -12.99
C LEU A 366 -17.99 8.33 -14.21
N SER A 367 -19.11 9.03 -14.30
CA SER A 367 -19.95 9.06 -15.51
C SER A 367 -19.29 9.95 -16.58
N PRO A 368 -19.37 9.60 -17.88
CA PRO A 368 -18.99 10.50 -18.95
C PRO A 368 -19.73 11.85 -18.92
N GLN A 369 -20.86 11.93 -18.21
CA GLN A 369 -21.66 13.15 -18.04
C GLN A 369 -21.05 14.16 -17.04
N ASP A 370 -20.07 13.74 -16.23
CA ASP A 370 -19.36 14.64 -15.30
C ASP A 370 -18.30 15.51 -16.00
N PHE A 371 -18.22 15.45 -17.32
CA PHE A 371 -17.22 16.13 -18.17
C PHE A 371 -17.84 17.07 -19.22
N GLU A 372 -18.98 17.68 -18.94
CA GLU A 372 -19.35 18.85 -19.76
C GLU A 372 -18.36 19.98 -19.44
N PRO A 373 -17.57 20.46 -20.44
CA PRO A 373 -16.74 21.63 -20.23
C PRO A 373 -17.69 22.78 -19.93
N ASP A 374 -17.42 23.48 -18.81
CA ASP A 374 -18.08 24.73 -18.50
C ASP A 374 -18.10 25.61 -19.77
N SER A 375 -19.27 25.71 -20.35
CA SER A 375 -19.52 26.64 -21.47
C SER A 375 -19.64 28.04 -20.87
N SER A 376 -18.50 28.70 -20.70
CA SER A 376 -18.40 30.13 -20.46
C SER A 376 -17.45 30.79 -21.41
#